data_94c236c71d7316df05a71aac43935023
#
_entry.id   94c236c71d7316df05a71aac43935023
#
_cell.length_a   1.000
_cell.length_b   1.000
_cell.length_c   1.000
_cell.angle_alpha   90.00
_cell.angle_beta   90.00
_cell.angle_gamma   90.00
#
_symmetry.space_group_name_H-M   'P 1'
#
loop_
_entity.id
_entity.type
_entity.pdbx_description
1 polymer ?
#
loop_
_entity_poly.entity_id
_entity_poly.type
_entity_poly.pdbx_seq_one_letter_code
_entity_poly.pdbx_strand_id
1 'polypeptide(L)'
;MKKILTSKLLTDFIESHIRNNKGFALSGGERRRLEIARSLVTDPSFILLDEPFAGIDPIAVEDIQGIINTLKNKNIGVLITDHNVRETLSITDRSYLLFNGQILKSGTSEFLANDKEAKRLYLGEKFRLD
;
A
#
# COMPACT_ATOMS: atom_id res chain seq x y z
N MET A 1 16.23 22.63 -8.41
CA MET A 1 16.18 21.48 -7.50
C MET A 1 14.87 20.68 -7.60
N LYS A 2 13.68 21.31 -7.51
CA LYS A 2 12.37 20.61 -7.65
C LYS A 2 12.19 19.78 -8.94
N LYS A 3 12.66 20.26 -10.08
CA LYS A 3 12.51 19.58 -11.39
C LYS A 3 13.31 18.27 -11.52
N ILE A 4 14.45 18.17 -10.83
CA ILE A 4 15.32 16.98 -10.82
C ILE A 4 14.76 15.92 -9.87
N LEU A 5 14.25 16.32 -8.72
CA LEU A 5 13.56 15.43 -7.77
C LEU A 5 12.32 14.78 -8.40
N THR A 6 11.49 15.59 -9.08
CA THR A 6 10.30 15.11 -9.80
C THR A 6 10.66 14.10 -10.89
N SER A 7 11.75 14.36 -11.65
CA SER A 7 12.23 13.44 -12.68
C SER A 7 12.71 12.12 -12.09
N LYS A 8 13.46 12.15 -10.97
CA LYS A 8 13.99 10.95 -10.32
C LYS A 8 12.86 10.10 -9.70
N LEU A 9 11.91 10.73 -9.00
CA LEU A 9 10.75 10.02 -8.45
C LEU A 9 9.90 9.36 -9.54
N LEU A 10 9.67 10.07 -10.66
CA LEU A 10 8.96 9.50 -11.80
C LEU A 10 9.71 8.29 -12.40
N THR A 11 11.05 8.35 -12.45
CA THR A 11 11.87 7.26 -12.96
C THR A 11 11.89 6.07 -12.00
N ASP A 12 11.87 6.32 -10.69
CA ASP A 12 11.93 5.28 -9.66
C ASP A 12 10.59 4.50 -9.54
N PHE A 13 9.46 5.13 -9.85
CA PHE A 13 8.12 4.53 -9.64
C PHE A 13 7.29 4.34 -10.91
N ILE A 14 7.70 4.95 -12.01
CA ILE A 14 6.96 4.90 -13.28
C ILE A 14 7.89 4.43 -14.39
N GLU A 15 7.48 3.37 -15.06
CA GLU A 15 8.22 2.84 -16.21
C GLU A 15 8.29 3.87 -17.33
N SER A 16 9.46 3.98 -17.96
CA SER A 16 9.76 5.00 -18.98
C SER A 16 8.79 5.00 -20.16
N HIS A 17 8.28 3.81 -20.54
CA HIS A 17 7.40 3.67 -21.69
C HIS A 17 6.00 4.28 -21.50
N ILE A 18 5.53 4.42 -20.27
CA ILE A 18 4.22 5.03 -19.98
C ILE A 18 4.27 6.52 -19.75
N ARG A 19 5.47 7.12 -19.70
CA ARG A 19 5.68 8.54 -19.38
C ARG A 19 4.89 9.50 -20.27
N ASN A 20 4.70 9.13 -21.54
CA ASN A 20 4.00 9.93 -22.54
C ASN A 20 2.55 9.48 -22.76
N ASN A 21 2.09 8.46 -22.03
CA ASN A 21 0.73 7.97 -22.16
C ASN A 21 -0.26 8.92 -21.50
N LYS A 22 -1.45 9.01 -22.07
CA LYS A 22 -2.54 9.75 -21.45
C LYS A 22 -3.05 8.97 -20.24
N GLY A 23 -3.40 9.67 -19.14
CA GLY A 23 -3.79 9.03 -17.88
C GLY A 23 -4.95 8.03 -17.98
N PHE A 24 -5.86 8.21 -18.94
CA PHE A 24 -6.96 7.26 -19.16
C PHE A 24 -6.53 5.95 -19.84
N ALA A 25 -5.35 5.93 -20.46
CA ALA A 25 -4.80 4.74 -21.11
C ALA A 25 -3.97 3.87 -20.15
N LEU A 26 -3.76 4.32 -18.92
CA LEU A 26 -3.02 3.57 -17.90
C LEU A 26 -3.85 2.43 -17.33
N SER A 27 -3.22 1.28 -17.09
CA SER A 27 -3.78 0.19 -16.30
C SER A 27 -4.05 0.62 -14.85
N GLY A 28 -4.80 -0.20 -14.10
CA GLY A 28 -5.08 0.07 -12.69
C GLY A 28 -3.80 0.22 -11.85
N GLY A 29 -2.84 -0.70 -12.02
CA GLY A 29 -1.55 -0.67 -11.33
C GLY A 29 -0.69 0.53 -11.71
N GLU A 30 -0.57 0.84 -13.01
CA GLU A 30 0.18 2.02 -13.50
C GLU A 30 -0.42 3.33 -12.95
N ARG A 31 -1.74 3.41 -12.92
CA ARG A 31 -2.43 4.57 -12.34
C ARG A 31 -2.13 4.71 -10.85
N ARG A 32 -2.17 3.62 -10.10
CA ARG A 32 -1.87 3.62 -8.66
C ARG A 32 -0.43 4.03 -8.39
N ARG A 33 0.54 3.52 -9.17
CA ARG A 33 1.94 3.95 -9.08
C ARG A 33 2.10 5.45 -9.36
N LEU A 34 1.40 5.98 -10.36
CA LEU A 34 1.41 7.41 -10.68
C LEU A 34 0.83 8.26 -9.55
N GLU A 35 -0.27 7.83 -8.92
CA GLU A 35 -0.88 8.52 -7.78
C GLU A 35 0.09 8.62 -6.60
N ILE A 36 0.79 7.52 -6.27
CA ILE A 36 1.80 7.51 -5.21
C ILE A 36 2.98 8.43 -5.59
N ALA A 37 3.52 8.31 -6.80
CA ALA A 37 4.63 9.15 -7.27
C ALA A 37 4.27 10.65 -7.22
N ARG A 38 3.04 11.00 -7.57
CA ARG A 38 2.56 12.38 -7.52
C ARG A 38 2.48 12.90 -6.07
N SER A 39 2.08 12.08 -5.11
CA SER A 39 2.02 12.49 -3.70
C SER A 39 3.39 12.80 -3.11
N LEU A 40 4.46 12.21 -3.66
CA LEU A 40 5.83 12.40 -3.20
C LEU A 40 6.49 13.71 -3.69
N VAL A 41 5.87 14.41 -4.61
CA VAL A 41 6.42 15.67 -5.17
C VAL A 41 6.58 16.77 -4.11
N THR A 42 5.77 16.73 -3.06
CA THR A 42 5.81 17.69 -1.94
C THR A 42 6.83 17.33 -0.87
N ASP A 43 7.59 16.24 -1.06
CA ASP A 43 8.56 15.73 -0.08
C ASP A 43 7.91 15.46 1.30
N PRO A 44 6.85 14.66 1.36
CA PRO A 44 6.13 14.42 2.61
C PRO A 44 6.93 13.51 3.55
N SER A 45 6.80 13.71 4.86
CA SER A 45 7.28 12.77 5.87
C SER A 45 6.29 11.64 6.15
N PHE A 46 5.05 11.77 5.67
CA PHE A 46 3.98 10.80 5.89
C PHE A 46 2.96 10.81 4.75
N ILE A 47 2.49 9.65 4.31
CA ILE A 47 1.43 9.49 3.30
C ILE A 47 0.32 8.56 3.77
N LEU A 48 -0.90 8.84 3.28
CA LEU A 48 -2.06 7.99 3.48
C LEU A 48 -2.45 7.35 2.14
N LEU A 49 -2.61 6.04 2.14
CA LEU A 49 -3.04 5.26 0.99
C LEU A 49 -4.38 4.60 1.32
N ASP A 50 -5.40 5.03 0.61
CA ASP A 50 -6.74 4.48 0.77
C ASP A 50 -6.99 3.42 -0.31
N GLU A 51 -7.22 2.18 0.15
CA GLU A 51 -7.43 0.99 -0.68
C GLU A 51 -6.41 0.83 -1.84
N PRO A 52 -5.07 0.85 -1.55
CA PRO A 52 -4.07 0.81 -2.62
C PRO A 52 -4.10 -0.48 -3.44
N PHE A 53 -4.65 -1.57 -2.92
CA PHE A 53 -4.72 -2.88 -3.59
C PHE A 53 -6.06 -3.15 -4.27
N ALA A 54 -7.04 -2.24 -4.15
CA ALA A 54 -8.36 -2.44 -4.73
C ALA A 54 -8.35 -2.40 -6.27
N GLY A 55 -8.94 -3.43 -6.88
CA GLY A 55 -9.19 -3.46 -8.33
C GLY A 55 -7.96 -3.55 -9.22
N ILE A 56 -6.82 -4.00 -8.68
CA ILE A 56 -5.60 -4.25 -9.45
C ILE A 56 -5.27 -5.76 -9.45
N ASP A 57 -4.48 -6.18 -10.44
CA ASP A 57 -4.05 -7.57 -10.57
C ASP A 57 -2.94 -7.94 -9.56
N PRO A 58 -2.71 -9.25 -9.30
CA PRO A 58 -1.72 -9.69 -8.30
C PRO A 58 -0.30 -9.20 -8.55
N ILE A 59 0.12 -9.07 -9.81
CA ILE A 59 1.47 -8.58 -10.16
C ILE A 59 1.57 -7.10 -9.76
N ALA A 60 0.54 -6.31 -10.06
CA ALA A 60 0.49 -4.90 -9.66
C ALA A 60 0.43 -4.74 -8.13
N VAL A 61 -0.19 -5.67 -7.38
CA VAL A 61 -0.14 -5.68 -5.91
C VAL A 61 1.29 -5.79 -5.42
N GLU A 62 2.08 -6.75 -5.94
CA GLU A 62 3.49 -6.93 -5.57
C GLU A 62 4.31 -5.66 -5.87
N ASP A 63 4.08 -5.02 -7.01
CA ASP A 63 4.74 -3.75 -7.37
C ASP A 63 4.43 -2.65 -6.36
N ILE A 64 3.17 -2.47 -5.97
CA ILE A 64 2.77 -1.46 -4.97
C ILE A 64 3.35 -1.78 -3.60
N GLN A 65 3.39 -3.04 -3.19
CA GLN A 65 4.07 -3.47 -1.96
C GLN A 65 5.55 -3.12 -1.98
N GLY A 66 6.24 -3.34 -3.11
CA GLY A 66 7.64 -2.96 -3.31
C GLY A 66 7.86 -1.45 -3.18
N ILE A 67 6.95 -0.65 -3.74
CA ILE A 67 6.98 0.82 -3.60
C ILE A 67 6.80 1.22 -2.13
N ILE A 68 5.83 0.66 -1.42
CA ILE A 68 5.58 0.98 0.00
C ILE A 68 6.80 0.64 0.85
N ASN A 69 7.44 -0.51 0.63
CA ASN A 69 8.68 -0.87 1.31
C ASN A 69 9.83 0.12 1.00
N THR A 70 9.92 0.60 -0.24
CA THR A 70 10.89 1.63 -0.62
C THR A 70 10.64 2.94 0.14
N LEU A 71 9.38 3.34 0.32
CA LEU A 71 9.02 4.53 1.09
C LEU A 71 9.39 4.39 2.57
N LYS A 72 9.12 3.24 3.17
CA LYS A 72 9.54 2.92 4.54
C LYS A 72 11.07 3.05 4.70
N ASN A 73 11.85 2.50 3.77
CA ASN A 73 13.31 2.60 3.78
C ASN A 73 13.81 4.04 3.61
N LYS A 74 13.01 4.93 3.06
CA LYS A 74 13.27 6.38 2.98
C LYS A 74 12.78 7.16 4.22
N ASN A 75 12.38 6.46 5.29
CA ASN A 75 11.79 7.03 6.50
C ASN A 75 10.52 7.85 6.27
N ILE A 76 9.74 7.49 5.25
CA ILE A 76 8.40 8.05 5.03
C ILE A 76 7.40 7.15 5.75
N GLY A 77 6.63 7.72 6.67
CA GLY A 77 5.54 7.02 7.33
C GLY A 77 4.42 6.72 6.32
N VAL A 78 3.86 5.49 6.36
CA VAL A 78 2.76 5.11 5.47
C VAL A 78 1.60 4.56 6.30
N LEU A 79 0.43 5.17 6.18
CA LEU A 79 -0.82 4.64 6.68
C LEU A 79 -1.62 4.05 5.51
N ILE A 80 -2.04 2.80 5.67
CA ILE A 80 -2.82 2.09 4.65
C ILE A 80 -4.18 1.73 5.24
N THR A 81 -5.24 1.99 4.48
CA THR A 81 -6.56 1.40 4.71
C THR A 81 -6.84 0.46 3.54
N ASP A 82 -7.14 -0.80 3.80
CA ASP A 82 -7.51 -1.77 2.76
C ASP A 82 -8.32 -2.93 3.34
N HIS A 83 -9.16 -3.52 2.53
CA HIS A 83 -9.91 -4.74 2.86
C HIS A 83 -9.18 -6.02 2.41
N ASN A 84 -8.12 -5.90 1.61
CA ASN A 84 -7.23 -7.00 1.24
C ASN A 84 -6.26 -7.30 2.39
N VAL A 85 -6.75 -8.05 3.37
CA VAL A 85 -6.08 -8.22 4.66
C VAL A 85 -4.71 -8.88 4.53
N ARG A 86 -4.59 -9.92 3.69
CA ARG A 86 -3.34 -10.66 3.52
C ARG A 86 -2.25 -9.74 2.96
N GLU A 87 -2.55 -9.03 1.89
CA GLU A 87 -1.64 -8.12 1.20
C GLU A 87 -1.21 -6.97 2.12
N THR A 88 -2.13 -6.47 2.95
CA THR A 88 -1.87 -5.40 3.91
C THR A 88 -1.01 -5.89 5.06
N LEU A 89 -1.37 -7.00 5.68
CA LEU A 89 -0.63 -7.55 6.82
C LEU A 89 0.80 -7.97 6.44
N SER A 90 1.04 -8.38 5.18
CA SER A 90 2.37 -8.82 4.73
C SER A 90 3.42 -7.70 4.72
N ILE A 91 3.00 -6.43 4.67
CA ILE A 91 3.90 -5.27 4.53
C ILE A 91 3.84 -4.27 5.69
N THR A 92 2.90 -4.45 6.62
CA THR A 92 2.70 -3.52 7.73
C THR A 92 3.46 -3.95 8.98
N ASP A 93 4.05 -2.98 9.69
CA ASP A 93 4.73 -3.23 10.97
C ASP A 93 3.71 -3.32 12.11
N ARG A 94 2.61 -2.58 11.99
CA ARG A 94 1.50 -2.55 12.95
C ARG A 94 0.18 -2.35 12.23
N SER A 95 -0.83 -3.10 12.62
CA SER A 95 -2.16 -3.02 12.03
C SER A 95 -3.25 -2.87 13.09
N TYR A 96 -4.36 -2.31 12.66
CA TYR A 96 -5.56 -2.09 13.46
C TYR A 96 -6.73 -2.73 12.72
N LEU A 97 -7.41 -3.69 13.32
CA LEU A 97 -8.62 -4.28 12.77
C LEU A 97 -9.83 -3.47 13.24
N LEU A 98 -10.53 -2.85 12.29
CA LEU A 98 -11.76 -2.14 12.55
C LEU A 98 -12.95 -3.08 12.34
N PHE A 99 -13.85 -3.13 13.32
CA PHE A 99 -15.07 -3.90 13.26
C PHE A 99 -16.21 -3.12 13.93
N ASN A 100 -17.33 -2.96 13.23
CA ASN A 100 -18.49 -2.18 13.70
C ASN A 100 -18.13 -0.76 14.21
N GLY A 101 -17.23 -0.07 13.51
CA GLY A 101 -16.82 1.29 13.84
C GLY A 101 -15.87 1.42 15.05
N GLN A 102 -15.34 0.30 15.55
CA GLN A 102 -14.42 0.27 16.68
C GLN A 102 -13.15 -0.53 16.34
N ILE A 103 -12.04 -0.21 17.02
CA ILE A 103 -10.82 -1.00 16.91
C ILE A 103 -11.03 -2.30 17.71
N LEU A 104 -11.21 -3.40 17.01
CA LEU A 104 -11.33 -4.74 17.59
C LEU A 104 -10.01 -5.20 18.20
N LYS A 105 -8.93 -5.11 17.43
CA LYS A 105 -7.58 -5.53 17.82
C LYS A 105 -6.53 -4.66 17.14
N SER A 106 -5.37 -4.57 17.75
CA SER A 106 -4.19 -3.95 17.13
C SER A 106 -2.92 -4.69 17.51
N GLY A 107 -1.95 -4.74 16.62
CA GLY A 107 -0.68 -5.41 16.86
C GLY A 107 0.12 -5.68 15.59
N THR A 108 1.13 -6.53 15.70
CA THR A 108 1.89 -7.03 14.56
C THR A 108 1.04 -7.97 13.70
N SER A 109 1.45 -8.18 12.47
CA SER A 109 0.76 -9.08 11.54
C SER A 109 0.66 -10.51 12.09
N GLU A 110 1.76 -11.02 12.68
CA GLU A 110 1.79 -12.34 13.30
C GLU A 110 0.83 -12.47 14.48
N PHE A 111 0.79 -11.44 15.35
CA PHE A 111 -0.15 -11.41 16.47
C PHE A 111 -1.58 -11.48 15.98
N LEU A 112 -1.96 -10.63 15.02
CA LEU A 112 -3.32 -10.56 14.49
C LEU A 112 -3.72 -11.83 13.75
N ALA A 113 -2.81 -12.40 12.95
CA ALA A 113 -3.04 -13.63 12.20
C ALA A 113 -3.29 -14.85 13.09
N ASN A 114 -2.80 -14.83 14.34
CA ASN A 114 -2.95 -15.92 15.30
C ASN A 114 -4.04 -15.64 16.36
N ASP A 115 -4.58 -14.43 16.44
CA ASP A 115 -5.61 -14.08 17.41
C ASP A 115 -6.94 -14.77 17.08
N LYS A 116 -7.50 -15.49 18.05
CA LYS A 116 -8.73 -16.27 17.87
C LYS A 116 -9.96 -15.39 17.60
N GLU A 117 -10.04 -14.24 18.23
CA GLU A 117 -11.16 -13.32 18.08
C GLU A 117 -11.09 -12.61 16.73
N ALA A 118 -9.89 -12.17 16.31
CA ALA A 118 -9.66 -11.62 14.98
C ALA A 118 -10.03 -12.61 13.87
N LYS A 119 -9.64 -13.88 14.00
CA LYS A 119 -10.04 -14.94 13.07
C LYS A 119 -11.53 -15.16 13.03
N ARG A 120 -12.18 -15.25 14.17
CA ARG A 120 -13.62 -15.52 14.25
C ARG A 120 -14.47 -14.40 13.66
N LEU A 121 -14.12 -13.14 13.92
CA LEU A 121 -14.96 -11.98 13.59
C LEU A 121 -14.60 -11.28 12.29
N TYR A 122 -13.35 -11.40 11.84
CA TYR A 122 -12.86 -10.61 10.71
C TYR A 122 -12.05 -11.39 9.66
N LEU A 123 -11.00 -12.12 10.09
CA LEU A 123 -10.07 -12.75 9.17
C LEU A 123 -10.60 -14.05 8.56
N GLY A 124 -11.47 -14.76 9.26
CA GLY A 124 -11.87 -16.13 8.97
C GLY A 124 -10.96 -17.16 9.68
N GLU A 125 -11.56 -18.29 10.11
CA GLU A 125 -10.85 -19.29 10.92
C GLU A 125 -9.65 -19.94 10.20
N LYS A 126 -9.69 -20.01 8.87
CA LYS A 126 -8.64 -20.60 8.03
C LYS A 126 -7.57 -19.59 7.59
N PHE A 127 -7.65 -18.35 8.05
CA PHE A 127 -6.69 -17.31 7.64
C PHE A 127 -5.27 -17.66 8.06
N ARG A 128 -4.31 -17.50 7.14
CA ARG A 128 -2.86 -17.61 7.33
C ARG A 128 -2.15 -16.50 6.55
N LEU A 129 -0.97 -16.11 6.99
CA LEU A 129 -0.13 -15.10 6.31
C LEU A 129 0.73 -15.68 5.19
N ASP A 130 1.04 -16.97 5.27
CA ASP A 130 1.84 -17.78 4.35
C ASP A 130 1.03 -18.34 3.17
#